data_3246e5d4a8636662947efc4074f32411
#
_entry.id   3246e5d4a8636662947efc4074f32411
#
_cell.length_a   1.000
_cell.length_b   1.000
_cell.length_c   1.000
_cell.angle_alpha   90.00
_cell.angle_beta   90.00
_cell.angle_gamma   90.00
#
_symmetry.space_group_name_H-M   'P 1'
#
loop_
_entity.id
_entity.type
_entity.pdbx_description
1 polymer ?
#
loop_
_entity_poly.entity_id
_entity_poly.type
_entity_poly.pdbx_seq_one_letter_code
_entity_poly.pdbx_strand_id
1 'polypeptide(L)'
;MAVEPFQRSAPRLRLGLAAYSFRDYMKHSSSKQDPVDGERTLTMEKFIDHCAEWGVDGAELTSYYFPKDVSNEQLLSIRRLAHLRGVSISGTSVGNTFTNPAGPERDKQITYVKEWIDKAVLMGAPHIRVFAGSVPKNGTLEVAKKDCIAQLEECAEYAGKRGVFLGIENHHGIVAEAADLIDIVKAVKSPWVGINLDSGNFHTDDPYGDFAKCAPFAVNVQIKTEIQMRGAKEKTPADMEKFVNILKAANYQGFVTLEFEEKLNPWQAVPATLAKLRPLLAGGAASAKEEWIPLFDGKSLGNWKETDFAGKADVSVKDSQLVLPQGGDLTGVNLEKAPAEIDYEVAFDAMRVLGDDFFIGFTFPIGDKHVTFVAGGWGGTVTGISCVGGENASENETTQFKNYKNGQWYAVRVKVTKEKLEITIDNEKMVNLELEGKTIGMRAGEIEISKPFGFATWRTTGAYKNLRWRKL
;
A
#
# COMPACT_ATOMS: atom_id res chain seq x y z
N MET A 1 6.91 -30.00 -11.97
CA MET A 1 7.84 -28.87 -12.12
C MET A 1 8.01 -28.25 -10.72
N ALA A 2 9.21 -27.83 -10.38
CA ALA A 2 9.45 -27.11 -9.10
C ALA A 2 8.62 -25.84 -9.03
N VAL A 3 8.30 -25.37 -7.82
CA VAL A 3 7.60 -24.10 -7.63
C VAL A 3 8.56 -22.94 -7.92
N GLU A 4 8.20 -22.12 -8.89
CA GLU A 4 8.93 -20.91 -9.26
C GLU A 4 8.20 -19.66 -8.72
N PRO A 5 8.88 -18.50 -8.62
CA PRO A 5 8.21 -17.26 -8.30
C PRO A 5 7.02 -17.00 -9.23
N PHE A 6 5.89 -16.62 -8.67
CA PHE A 6 4.69 -16.36 -9.46
C PHE A 6 4.89 -15.14 -10.37
N GLN A 7 4.69 -15.31 -11.67
CA GLN A 7 4.75 -14.23 -12.66
C GLN A 7 3.46 -13.41 -12.58
N ARG A 8 3.58 -12.14 -12.17
CA ARG A 8 2.45 -11.21 -11.98
C ARG A 8 2.78 -9.87 -12.60
N SER A 9 1.82 -9.29 -13.33
CA SER A 9 2.02 -8.05 -14.10
C SER A 9 1.98 -6.79 -13.25
N ALA A 10 1.17 -6.77 -12.18
CA ALA A 10 1.00 -5.61 -11.30
C ALA A 10 0.44 -6.06 -9.95
N PRO A 11 0.66 -5.33 -8.85
CA PRO A 11 0.07 -5.64 -7.56
C PRO A 11 -1.45 -5.41 -7.58
N ARG A 12 -2.19 -6.31 -6.95
CA ARG A 12 -3.63 -6.16 -6.73
C ARG A 12 -3.97 -6.68 -5.34
N LEU A 13 -4.00 -5.79 -4.37
CA LEU A 13 -4.17 -6.13 -2.97
C LEU A 13 -5.64 -5.95 -2.56
N ARG A 14 -6.18 -6.94 -1.85
CA ARG A 14 -7.54 -6.93 -1.31
C ARG A 14 -7.48 -7.10 0.21
N LEU A 15 -8.31 -6.35 0.94
CA LEU A 15 -8.34 -6.40 2.39
C LEU A 15 -9.01 -7.68 2.88
N GLY A 16 -8.30 -8.46 3.70
CA GLY A 16 -8.82 -9.64 4.38
C GLY A 16 -8.86 -9.48 5.89
N LEU A 17 -9.64 -10.35 6.56
CA LEU A 17 -9.63 -10.49 8.01
C LEU A 17 -9.67 -11.97 8.39
N ALA A 18 -8.75 -12.39 9.27
CA ALA A 18 -8.70 -13.75 9.79
C ALA A 18 -9.60 -13.90 11.02
N ALA A 19 -10.40 -14.95 11.04
CA ALA A 19 -11.22 -15.32 12.22
C ALA A 19 -10.36 -15.54 13.46
N TYR A 20 -9.08 -15.87 13.30
CA TYR A 20 -8.10 -15.99 14.38
C TYR A 20 -7.94 -14.70 15.20
N SER A 21 -8.19 -13.54 14.61
CA SER A 21 -8.21 -12.25 15.31
C SER A 21 -9.21 -12.19 16.47
N PHE A 22 -10.23 -13.05 16.44
CA PHE A 22 -11.28 -13.18 17.46
C PHE A 22 -11.25 -14.53 18.20
N ARG A 23 -10.09 -15.20 18.22
CA ARG A 23 -9.92 -16.56 18.77
C ARG A 23 -10.53 -16.76 20.16
N ASP A 24 -10.48 -15.74 21.01
CA ASP A 24 -11.00 -15.80 22.37
C ASP A 24 -12.52 -15.62 22.45
N TYR A 25 -13.16 -15.14 21.39
CA TYR A 25 -14.60 -14.90 21.29
C TYR A 25 -15.35 -15.96 20.47
N MET A 26 -14.60 -16.78 19.71
CA MET A 26 -15.20 -17.80 18.84
C MET A 26 -15.87 -18.91 19.66
N LYS A 27 -17.13 -19.24 19.33
CA LYS A 27 -17.96 -20.21 20.07
C LYS A 27 -17.32 -21.59 20.26
N HIS A 28 -16.57 -22.06 19.24
CA HIS A 28 -15.91 -23.36 19.26
C HIS A 28 -14.40 -23.27 19.51
N SER A 29 -13.93 -22.15 20.05
CA SER A 29 -12.51 -21.95 20.33
C SER A 29 -12.04 -22.87 21.47
N SER A 30 -10.83 -23.41 21.28
CA SER A 30 -10.08 -24.10 22.32
C SER A 30 -9.09 -23.20 23.06
N SER A 31 -9.16 -21.89 22.85
CA SER A 31 -8.32 -20.92 23.55
C SER A 31 -8.47 -21.07 25.07
N LYS A 32 -7.33 -20.98 25.74
CA LYS A 32 -7.29 -20.99 27.23
C LYS A 32 -7.46 -19.58 27.81
N GLN A 33 -7.44 -18.54 26.95
CA GLN A 33 -7.64 -17.16 27.38
C GLN A 33 -9.13 -16.83 27.33
N ASP A 34 -9.64 -16.22 28.36
CA ASP A 34 -11.01 -15.70 28.37
C ASP A 34 -11.07 -14.42 27.52
N PRO A 35 -12.25 -14.12 26.92
CA PRO A 35 -12.48 -12.83 26.27
C PRO A 35 -12.17 -11.68 27.21
N VAL A 36 -11.54 -10.61 26.68
CA VAL A 36 -11.26 -9.38 27.45
C VAL A 36 -12.55 -8.75 27.96
N ASP A 37 -13.63 -8.88 27.19
CA ASP A 37 -14.97 -8.41 27.51
C ASP A 37 -15.99 -9.24 26.72
N GLY A 38 -17.11 -9.66 27.36
CA GLY A 38 -18.16 -10.44 26.73
C GLY A 38 -17.97 -11.98 26.83
N GLU A 39 -18.59 -12.70 25.92
CA GLU A 39 -18.68 -14.18 25.92
C GLU A 39 -18.21 -14.80 24.61
N ARG A 40 -17.90 -16.10 24.64
CA ARG A 40 -17.55 -16.93 23.46
C ARG A 40 -18.78 -17.30 22.64
N THR A 41 -19.37 -16.35 21.96
CA THR A 41 -20.62 -16.53 21.20
C THR A 41 -20.49 -16.26 19.72
N LEU A 42 -19.30 -15.87 19.25
CA LEU A 42 -19.05 -15.55 17.84
C LEU A 42 -19.03 -16.83 17.00
N THR A 43 -19.96 -16.95 16.04
CA THR A 43 -19.98 -18.01 15.04
C THR A 43 -19.33 -17.53 13.74
N MET A 44 -19.05 -18.44 12.80
CA MET A 44 -18.50 -18.08 11.49
C MET A 44 -19.46 -17.19 10.69
N GLU A 45 -20.77 -17.41 10.81
CA GLU A 45 -21.78 -16.60 10.16
C GLU A 45 -21.75 -15.16 10.67
N LYS A 46 -21.71 -14.97 11.99
CA LYS A 46 -21.59 -13.64 12.61
C LYS A 46 -20.27 -12.96 12.25
N PHE A 47 -19.18 -13.73 12.18
CA PHE A 47 -17.88 -13.21 11.77
C PHE A 47 -17.93 -12.68 10.32
N ILE A 48 -18.60 -13.39 9.39
CA ILE A 48 -18.82 -12.95 8.02
C ILE A 48 -19.67 -11.66 7.97
N ASP A 49 -20.72 -11.58 8.79
CA ASP A 49 -21.52 -10.37 8.92
C ASP A 49 -20.67 -9.17 9.36
N HIS A 50 -19.80 -9.33 10.36
CA HIS A 50 -18.86 -8.28 10.77
C HIS A 50 -17.82 -7.94 9.68
N CYS A 51 -17.33 -8.92 8.93
CA CYS A 51 -16.47 -8.64 7.76
C CYS A 51 -17.18 -7.72 6.76
N ALA A 52 -18.45 -7.97 6.48
CA ALA A 52 -19.26 -7.12 5.60
C ALA A 52 -19.49 -5.72 6.19
N GLU A 53 -19.87 -5.62 7.47
CA GLU A 53 -20.05 -4.34 8.17
C GLU A 53 -18.80 -3.46 8.15
N TRP A 54 -17.62 -4.08 8.32
CA TRP A 54 -16.34 -3.38 8.28
C TRP A 54 -15.78 -3.20 6.85
N GLY A 55 -16.54 -3.61 5.83
CA GLY A 55 -16.17 -3.46 4.41
C GLY A 55 -14.91 -4.26 4.04
N VAL A 56 -14.72 -5.44 4.59
CA VAL A 56 -13.60 -6.34 4.28
C VAL A 56 -13.93 -7.15 3.03
N ASP A 57 -12.97 -7.30 2.11
CA ASP A 57 -13.17 -8.02 0.85
C ASP A 57 -13.11 -9.55 1.02
N GLY A 58 -12.38 -10.02 2.05
CA GLY A 58 -12.16 -11.45 2.27
C GLY A 58 -12.17 -11.86 3.74
N ALA A 59 -12.85 -12.98 4.02
CA ALA A 59 -12.86 -13.62 5.34
C ALA A 59 -12.03 -14.90 5.30
N GLU A 60 -11.01 -15.00 6.14
CA GLU A 60 -10.23 -16.23 6.35
C GLU A 60 -10.84 -17.01 7.52
N LEU A 61 -11.39 -18.19 7.23
CA LEU A 61 -12.16 -18.98 8.18
C LEU A 61 -11.31 -20.10 8.77
N THR A 62 -10.65 -19.84 9.90
CA THR A 62 -9.79 -20.81 10.59
C THR A 62 -10.57 -22.07 11.00
N SER A 63 -10.08 -23.25 10.63
CA SER A 63 -10.74 -24.53 10.89
C SER A 63 -11.04 -24.81 12.36
N TYR A 64 -10.25 -24.22 13.26
CA TYR A 64 -10.33 -24.44 14.70
C TYR A 64 -11.65 -24.01 15.35
N TYR A 65 -12.41 -23.15 14.67
CA TYR A 65 -13.63 -22.52 15.18
C TYR A 65 -14.90 -23.07 14.56
N PHE A 66 -14.78 -24.12 13.75
CA PHE A 66 -15.92 -24.91 13.31
C PHE A 66 -16.27 -25.99 14.34
N PRO A 67 -17.53 -26.44 14.41
CA PRO A 67 -17.86 -27.66 15.10
C PRO A 67 -17.04 -28.86 14.57
N LYS A 68 -16.65 -29.80 15.41
CA LYS A 68 -15.87 -30.96 14.97
C LYS A 68 -16.59 -31.78 13.90
N ASP A 69 -17.91 -31.80 13.94
CA ASP A 69 -18.83 -32.51 13.08
C ASP A 69 -19.54 -31.58 12.09
N VAL A 70 -18.90 -30.47 11.69
CA VAL A 70 -19.48 -29.52 10.73
C VAL A 70 -19.96 -30.23 9.48
N SER A 71 -21.24 -30.06 9.16
CA SER A 71 -21.88 -30.73 8.01
C SER A 71 -21.60 -29.99 6.69
N ASN A 72 -21.78 -30.70 5.57
CA ASN A 72 -21.67 -30.11 4.24
C ASN A 72 -22.69 -28.99 4.03
N GLU A 73 -23.91 -29.15 4.55
CA GLU A 73 -24.98 -28.15 4.47
C GLU A 73 -24.60 -26.87 5.21
N GLN A 74 -23.94 -26.98 6.36
CA GLN A 74 -23.44 -25.82 7.09
C GLN A 74 -22.35 -25.09 6.31
N LEU A 75 -21.39 -25.80 5.70
CA LEU A 75 -20.34 -25.20 4.87
C LEU A 75 -20.89 -24.51 3.64
N LEU A 76 -21.90 -25.11 2.96
CA LEU A 76 -22.59 -24.50 1.84
C LEU A 76 -23.42 -23.28 2.26
N SER A 77 -24.02 -23.31 3.44
CA SER A 77 -24.74 -22.16 4.01
C SER A 77 -23.80 -20.97 4.26
N ILE A 78 -22.62 -21.24 4.84
CA ILE A 78 -21.56 -20.24 5.06
C ILE A 78 -21.11 -19.62 3.73
N ARG A 79 -20.85 -20.44 2.71
CA ARG A 79 -20.52 -19.96 1.35
C ARG A 79 -21.61 -19.07 0.77
N ARG A 80 -22.88 -19.50 0.91
CA ARG A 80 -24.05 -18.72 0.44
C ARG A 80 -24.14 -17.37 1.18
N LEU A 81 -23.96 -17.38 2.50
CA LEU A 81 -23.99 -16.16 3.31
C LEU A 81 -22.90 -15.18 2.88
N ALA A 82 -21.66 -15.64 2.77
CA ALA A 82 -20.53 -14.81 2.34
C ALA A 82 -20.81 -14.16 0.98
N HIS A 83 -21.32 -14.94 0.02
CA HIS A 83 -21.70 -14.40 -1.30
C HIS A 83 -22.77 -13.30 -1.21
N LEU A 84 -23.82 -13.51 -0.41
CA LEU A 84 -24.90 -12.53 -0.23
C LEU A 84 -24.45 -11.26 0.50
N ARG A 85 -23.38 -11.34 1.28
CA ARG A 85 -22.75 -10.20 1.97
C ARG A 85 -21.67 -9.50 1.12
N GLY A 86 -21.38 -10.01 -0.08
CA GLY A 86 -20.31 -9.48 -0.93
C GLY A 86 -18.89 -9.75 -0.37
N VAL A 87 -18.75 -10.70 0.55
CA VAL A 87 -17.47 -11.11 1.15
C VAL A 87 -16.99 -12.38 0.48
N SER A 88 -15.75 -12.42 0.00
CA SER A 88 -15.11 -13.65 -0.47
C SER A 88 -14.62 -14.49 0.72
N ILE A 89 -14.74 -15.81 0.65
CA ILE A 89 -13.96 -16.66 1.56
C ILE A 89 -12.54 -16.71 1.00
N SER A 90 -11.59 -16.04 1.65
CA SER A 90 -10.21 -15.89 1.15
C SER A 90 -9.37 -17.14 1.38
N GLY A 91 -9.69 -17.93 2.39
CA GLY A 91 -8.98 -19.15 2.73
C GLY A 91 -9.49 -19.79 4.00
N THR A 92 -8.88 -20.90 4.36
CA THR A 92 -8.98 -21.54 5.66
C THR A 92 -7.59 -21.97 6.14
N SER A 93 -7.50 -22.50 7.37
CA SER A 93 -6.23 -22.92 7.94
C SER A 93 -6.40 -24.16 8.82
N VAL A 94 -5.41 -25.03 8.84
CA VAL A 94 -5.42 -26.28 9.62
C VAL A 94 -4.21 -26.39 10.53
N GLY A 95 -4.38 -27.11 11.66
CA GLY A 95 -3.34 -27.35 12.66
C GLY A 95 -2.67 -28.71 12.46
N ASN A 96 -1.97 -28.86 11.33
CA ASN A 96 -1.23 -30.09 10.97
C ASN A 96 0.26 -29.99 11.30
N THR A 97 0.96 -31.11 11.13
CA THR A 97 2.42 -31.19 11.05
C THR A 97 2.82 -32.18 9.97
N PHE A 98 3.81 -31.79 9.14
CA PHE A 98 4.30 -32.60 8.03
C PHE A 98 5.73 -33.15 8.25
N THR A 99 6.25 -33.10 9.47
CA THR A 99 7.57 -33.64 9.81
C THR A 99 7.51 -35.02 10.44
N ASN A 100 6.34 -35.64 10.53
CA ASN A 100 6.22 -37.00 11.04
C ASN A 100 6.82 -38.00 10.04
N PRO A 101 7.67 -38.94 10.50
CA PRO A 101 8.16 -40.05 9.66
C PRO A 101 7.00 -40.95 9.21
N ALA A 102 7.27 -41.79 8.20
CA ALA A 102 6.30 -42.76 7.69
C ALA A 102 5.68 -43.58 8.83
N GLY A 103 4.37 -43.67 8.86
CA GLY A 103 3.62 -44.39 9.89
C GLY A 103 2.25 -43.75 10.19
N PRO A 104 1.49 -44.33 11.15
CA PRO A 104 0.10 -43.95 11.43
C PRO A 104 -0.12 -42.46 11.73
N GLU A 105 0.81 -41.82 12.43
CA GLU A 105 0.67 -40.37 12.76
C GLU A 105 0.83 -39.48 11.53
N ARG A 106 1.74 -39.84 10.62
CA ARG A 106 1.85 -39.18 9.32
C ARG A 106 0.55 -39.32 8.52
N ASP A 107 0.07 -40.56 8.39
CA ASP A 107 -1.12 -40.87 7.59
C ASP A 107 -2.36 -40.15 8.13
N LYS A 108 -2.47 -40.02 9.44
CA LYS A 108 -3.52 -39.24 10.12
C LYS A 108 -3.45 -37.74 9.76
N GLN A 109 -2.24 -37.15 9.71
CA GLN A 109 -2.06 -35.75 9.32
C GLN A 109 -2.47 -35.52 7.86
N ILE A 110 -2.05 -36.39 6.96
CA ILE A 110 -2.41 -36.34 5.54
C ILE A 110 -3.93 -36.46 5.36
N THR A 111 -4.56 -37.42 6.02
CA THR A 111 -6.02 -37.61 5.98
C THR A 111 -6.75 -36.36 6.47
N TYR A 112 -6.33 -35.81 7.59
CA TYR A 112 -6.90 -34.59 8.16
C TYR A 112 -6.81 -33.39 7.20
N VAL A 113 -5.67 -33.20 6.55
CA VAL A 113 -5.50 -32.12 5.56
C VAL A 113 -6.39 -32.36 4.33
N LYS A 114 -6.47 -33.60 3.82
CA LYS A 114 -7.35 -33.94 2.67
C LYS A 114 -8.83 -33.70 2.99
N GLU A 115 -9.30 -34.05 4.18
CA GLU A 115 -10.66 -33.77 4.63
C GLU A 115 -10.96 -32.24 4.64
N TRP A 116 -9.99 -31.43 5.09
CA TRP A 116 -10.15 -29.99 5.07
C TRP A 116 -10.01 -29.37 3.67
N ILE A 117 -9.30 -30.00 2.75
CA ILE A 117 -9.32 -29.62 1.33
C ILE A 117 -10.74 -29.77 0.77
N ASP A 118 -11.42 -30.90 1.05
CA ASP A 118 -12.82 -31.11 0.62
C ASP A 118 -13.77 -30.07 1.24
N LYS A 119 -13.61 -29.77 2.52
CA LYS A 119 -14.37 -28.71 3.20
C LYS A 119 -14.09 -27.32 2.63
N ALA A 120 -12.84 -27.01 2.26
CA ALA A 120 -12.48 -25.76 1.61
C ALA A 120 -13.19 -25.61 0.26
N VAL A 121 -13.25 -26.67 -0.53
CA VAL A 121 -14.01 -26.67 -1.81
C VAL A 121 -15.48 -26.34 -1.58
N LEU A 122 -16.11 -26.96 -0.58
CA LEU A 122 -17.53 -26.69 -0.24
C LEU A 122 -17.75 -25.23 0.16
N MET A 123 -16.86 -24.68 0.99
CA MET A 123 -16.92 -23.28 1.38
C MET A 123 -16.55 -22.31 0.24
N GLY A 124 -15.91 -22.79 -0.82
CA GLY A 124 -15.37 -21.95 -1.88
C GLY A 124 -14.08 -21.22 -1.49
N ALA A 125 -13.34 -21.74 -0.50
CA ALA A 125 -12.01 -21.24 -0.11
C ALA A 125 -10.96 -21.71 -1.13
N PRO A 126 -10.24 -20.79 -1.80
CA PRO A 126 -9.27 -21.15 -2.83
C PRO A 126 -7.92 -21.62 -2.27
N HIS A 127 -7.74 -21.50 -0.96
CA HIS A 127 -6.47 -21.68 -0.29
C HIS A 127 -6.66 -22.30 1.11
N ILE A 128 -5.72 -23.16 1.50
CA ILE A 128 -5.56 -23.68 2.87
C ILE A 128 -4.15 -23.37 3.37
N ARG A 129 -4.03 -22.74 4.50
CA ARG A 129 -2.77 -22.65 5.23
C ARG A 129 -2.48 -23.97 5.94
N VAL A 130 -1.26 -24.48 5.76
CA VAL A 130 -0.71 -25.65 6.42
C VAL A 130 0.59 -25.32 7.14
N PHE A 131 0.91 -26.09 8.21
CA PHE A 131 2.19 -25.99 8.89
C PHE A 131 3.19 -27.02 8.36
N ALA A 132 4.46 -26.62 8.35
CA ALA A 132 5.56 -27.56 8.13
C ALA A 132 5.71 -28.53 9.33
N GLY A 133 5.87 -27.98 10.51
CA GLY A 133 6.17 -28.70 11.74
C GLY A 133 7.58 -28.44 12.24
N SER A 134 7.94 -29.14 13.32
CA SER A 134 9.26 -29.05 13.95
C SER A 134 10.06 -30.34 13.73
N VAL A 135 11.38 -30.25 13.92
CA VAL A 135 12.24 -31.44 13.89
C VAL A 135 11.78 -32.43 14.97
N PRO A 136 11.43 -33.68 14.64
CA PRO A 136 11.07 -34.71 15.63
C PRO A 136 12.22 -34.95 16.62
N LYS A 137 11.87 -35.38 17.85
CA LYS A 137 12.83 -35.52 18.98
C LYS A 137 14.13 -36.25 18.63
N ASN A 138 14.07 -37.24 17.76
CA ASN A 138 15.25 -38.06 17.32
C ASN A 138 15.57 -37.87 15.83
N GLY A 139 15.08 -36.78 15.22
CA GLY A 139 15.28 -36.48 13.80
C GLY A 139 16.36 -35.43 13.56
N THR A 140 16.62 -35.17 12.29
CA THR A 140 17.48 -34.09 11.82
C THR A 140 16.65 -33.11 11.00
N LEU A 141 17.11 -31.89 10.84
CA LEU A 141 16.46 -30.88 10.00
C LEU A 141 16.31 -31.37 8.55
N GLU A 142 17.35 -32.01 8.01
CA GLU A 142 17.35 -32.54 6.64
C GLU A 142 16.26 -33.60 6.43
N VAL A 143 16.15 -34.56 7.35
CA VAL A 143 15.11 -35.62 7.30
C VAL A 143 13.71 -34.98 7.46
N ALA A 144 13.55 -34.08 8.40
CA ALA A 144 12.27 -33.39 8.62
C ALA A 144 11.82 -32.58 7.40
N LYS A 145 12.76 -31.88 6.70
CA LYS A 145 12.46 -31.19 5.43
C LYS A 145 12.04 -32.19 4.35
N LYS A 146 12.72 -33.31 4.22
CA LYS A 146 12.38 -34.35 3.24
C LYS A 146 10.98 -34.93 3.50
N ASP A 147 10.66 -35.23 4.74
CA ASP A 147 9.34 -35.73 5.14
C ASP A 147 8.25 -34.69 4.88
N CYS A 148 8.54 -33.42 5.15
CA CYS A 148 7.63 -32.31 4.87
C CYS A 148 7.33 -32.17 3.37
N ILE A 149 8.36 -32.18 2.52
CA ILE A 149 8.24 -32.10 1.06
C ILE A 149 7.36 -33.25 0.54
N ALA A 150 7.61 -34.48 0.97
CA ALA A 150 6.84 -35.65 0.52
C ALA A 150 5.35 -35.55 0.91
N GLN A 151 5.04 -35.09 2.12
CA GLN A 151 3.66 -34.95 2.58
C GLN A 151 2.95 -33.77 1.91
N LEU A 152 3.67 -32.66 1.65
CA LEU A 152 3.17 -31.55 0.86
C LEU A 152 2.84 -31.97 -0.57
N GLU A 153 3.72 -32.75 -1.23
CA GLU A 153 3.47 -33.25 -2.59
C GLU A 153 2.22 -34.10 -2.66
N GLU A 154 2.04 -35.03 -1.70
CA GLU A 154 0.88 -35.91 -1.62
C GLU A 154 -0.43 -35.11 -1.43
N CYS A 155 -0.43 -34.15 -0.50
CA CYS A 155 -1.59 -33.31 -0.26
C CYS A 155 -1.83 -32.33 -1.43
N ALA A 156 -0.78 -31.83 -2.06
CA ALA A 156 -0.88 -30.89 -3.19
C ALA A 156 -1.42 -31.55 -4.46
N GLU A 157 -1.11 -32.82 -4.72
CA GLU A 157 -1.75 -33.56 -5.81
C GLU A 157 -3.26 -33.68 -5.59
N TYR A 158 -3.67 -33.95 -4.35
CA TYR A 158 -5.08 -34.03 -3.99
C TYR A 158 -5.78 -32.65 -4.09
N ALA A 159 -5.14 -31.60 -3.60
CA ALA A 159 -5.64 -30.24 -3.62
C ALA A 159 -5.76 -29.67 -5.03
N GLY A 160 -4.76 -29.93 -5.87
CA GLY A 160 -4.73 -29.47 -7.26
C GLY A 160 -5.85 -30.01 -8.12
N LYS A 161 -6.23 -31.30 -7.92
CA LYS A 161 -7.42 -31.89 -8.57
C LYS A 161 -8.74 -31.21 -8.17
N ARG A 162 -8.72 -30.39 -7.12
CA ARG A 162 -9.87 -29.67 -6.55
C ARG A 162 -9.78 -28.14 -6.69
N GLY A 163 -8.68 -27.65 -7.26
CA GLY A 163 -8.46 -26.22 -7.48
C GLY A 163 -8.15 -25.44 -6.19
N VAL A 164 -7.55 -26.07 -5.20
CA VAL A 164 -7.18 -25.48 -3.92
C VAL A 164 -5.66 -25.38 -3.78
N PHE A 165 -5.14 -24.20 -3.40
CA PHE A 165 -3.74 -24.00 -3.05
C PHE A 165 -3.46 -24.44 -1.61
N LEU A 166 -2.28 -25.04 -1.41
CA LEU A 166 -1.69 -25.22 -0.09
C LEU A 166 -0.65 -24.13 0.16
N GLY A 167 -0.87 -23.29 1.14
CA GLY A 167 0.06 -22.27 1.59
C GLY A 167 0.81 -22.75 2.83
N ILE A 168 2.11 -23.07 2.71
CA ILE A 168 2.94 -23.38 3.87
C ILE A 168 3.31 -22.10 4.60
N GLU A 169 3.05 -22.04 5.91
CA GLU A 169 3.30 -20.83 6.69
C GLU A 169 4.71 -20.81 7.27
N ASN A 170 5.33 -19.62 7.27
CA ASN A 170 6.54 -19.33 8.04
C ASN A 170 6.21 -19.30 9.56
N HIS A 171 6.06 -20.46 10.18
CA HIS A 171 5.60 -20.60 11.57
C HIS A 171 6.51 -21.54 12.35
N HIS A 172 7.62 -21.03 12.86
CA HIS A 172 8.58 -21.79 13.68
C HIS A 172 9.12 -23.11 13.05
N GLY A 173 9.78 -23.92 13.85
CA GLY A 173 10.22 -25.26 13.48
C GLY A 173 11.18 -25.23 12.30
N ILE A 174 10.93 -26.07 11.29
CA ILE A 174 11.82 -26.24 10.15
C ILE A 174 11.75 -25.11 9.11
N VAL A 175 10.86 -24.15 9.30
CA VAL A 175 10.63 -22.97 8.41
C VAL A 175 10.81 -21.65 9.16
N ALA A 176 11.56 -21.66 10.24
CA ALA A 176 11.86 -20.46 11.04
C ALA A 176 12.71 -19.44 10.24
N GLU A 177 13.54 -19.92 9.31
CA GLU A 177 14.36 -19.10 8.43
C GLU A 177 13.75 -19.06 7.02
N ALA A 178 13.77 -17.89 6.38
CA ALA A 178 13.23 -17.72 5.03
C ALA A 178 13.89 -18.65 3.98
N ALA A 179 15.19 -18.89 4.12
CA ALA A 179 15.92 -19.77 3.22
C ALA A 179 15.37 -21.21 3.29
N ASP A 180 15.12 -21.73 4.50
CA ASP A 180 14.59 -23.08 4.69
C ASP A 180 13.18 -23.25 4.11
N LEU A 181 12.33 -22.24 4.30
CA LEU A 181 10.98 -22.23 3.72
C LEU A 181 11.01 -22.21 2.19
N ILE A 182 11.85 -21.35 1.60
CA ILE A 182 12.00 -21.24 0.14
C ILE A 182 12.56 -22.55 -0.43
N ASP A 183 13.52 -23.17 0.23
CA ASP A 183 14.09 -24.47 -0.20
C ASP A 183 13.03 -25.56 -0.24
N ILE A 184 12.18 -25.66 0.79
CA ILE A 184 11.07 -26.62 0.84
C ILE A 184 10.10 -26.35 -0.32
N VAL A 185 9.64 -25.10 -0.49
CA VAL A 185 8.66 -24.76 -1.53
C VAL A 185 9.21 -25.03 -2.92
N LYS A 186 10.47 -24.69 -3.20
CA LYS A 186 11.12 -24.96 -4.50
C LYS A 186 11.33 -26.45 -4.77
N ALA A 187 11.52 -27.26 -3.73
CA ALA A 187 11.68 -28.70 -3.88
C ALA A 187 10.39 -29.44 -4.22
N VAL A 188 9.23 -28.87 -3.85
CA VAL A 188 7.91 -29.47 -4.11
C VAL A 188 7.59 -29.43 -5.60
N LYS A 189 7.17 -30.57 -6.18
CA LYS A 189 6.85 -30.72 -7.61
C LYS A 189 5.35 -30.52 -7.90
N SER A 190 4.78 -29.44 -7.40
CA SER A 190 3.36 -29.13 -7.62
C SER A 190 3.16 -27.63 -7.80
N PRO A 191 2.38 -27.20 -8.83
CA PRO A 191 2.02 -25.79 -9.00
C PRO A 191 0.97 -25.31 -7.99
N TRP A 192 0.44 -26.19 -7.15
CA TRP A 192 -0.61 -25.92 -6.16
C TRP A 192 -0.06 -25.69 -4.73
N VAL A 193 1.25 -25.43 -4.62
CA VAL A 193 1.91 -25.06 -3.37
C VAL A 193 2.49 -23.66 -3.48
N GLY A 194 2.44 -22.91 -2.41
CA GLY A 194 3.09 -21.62 -2.24
C GLY A 194 3.26 -21.30 -0.76
N ILE A 195 3.59 -20.06 -0.46
CA ILE A 195 3.77 -19.59 0.91
C ILE A 195 2.50 -18.89 1.40
N ASN A 196 1.99 -19.29 2.56
CA ASN A 196 1.14 -18.45 3.38
C ASN A 196 2.06 -17.54 4.19
N LEU A 197 2.25 -16.32 3.73
CA LEU A 197 3.29 -15.43 4.23
C LEU A 197 2.74 -14.59 5.39
N ASP A 198 3.20 -14.91 6.60
CA ASP A 198 2.85 -14.19 7.82
C ASP A 198 3.94 -13.16 8.17
N SER A 199 3.53 -11.91 8.39
CA SER A 199 4.46 -10.80 8.62
C SER A 199 5.08 -10.77 10.01
N GLY A 200 4.48 -11.45 10.99
CA GLY A 200 4.91 -11.42 12.39
C GLY A 200 5.68 -12.66 12.85
N ASN A 201 5.79 -13.70 12.01
CA ASN A 201 6.34 -14.99 12.40
C ASN A 201 7.83 -15.19 12.07
N PHE A 202 8.48 -14.27 11.35
CA PHE A 202 9.93 -14.28 11.22
C PHE A 202 10.56 -13.64 12.47
N HIS A 203 11.05 -14.48 13.37
CA HIS A 203 11.82 -14.04 14.54
C HIS A 203 13.31 -14.05 14.20
N THR A 204 13.70 -13.27 13.19
CA THR A 204 15.06 -13.21 12.61
C THR A 204 15.70 -11.84 12.86
N ASP A 205 16.92 -11.67 12.37
CA ASP A 205 17.65 -10.39 12.50
C ASP A 205 17.08 -9.32 11.55
N ASP A 206 16.42 -9.74 10.44
CA ASP A 206 15.74 -8.85 9.48
C ASP A 206 14.41 -9.46 9.03
N PRO A 207 13.34 -9.40 9.85
CA PRO A 207 12.02 -9.93 9.49
C PRO A 207 11.45 -9.36 8.19
N TYR A 208 11.71 -8.08 7.90
CA TYR A 208 11.23 -7.45 6.66
C TYR A 208 11.97 -7.96 5.43
N GLY A 209 13.29 -8.14 5.53
CA GLY A 209 14.09 -8.72 4.45
C GLY A 209 13.71 -10.18 4.17
N ASP A 210 13.42 -10.96 5.21
CA ASP A 210 12.97 -12.34 5.07
C ASP A 210 11.55 -12.43 4.48
N PHE A 211 10.66 -11.54 4.90
CA PHE A 211 9.35 -11.40 4.28
C PHE A 211 9.47 -11.04 2.79
N ALA A 212 10.39 -10.12 2.44
CA ALA A 212 10.62 -9.73 1.04
C ALA A 212 11.13 -10.88 0.16
N LYS A 213 12.03 -11.75 0.68
CA LYS A 213 12.53 -12.94 -0.02
C LYS A 213 11.39 -13.94 -0.32
N CYS A 214 10.42 -14.07 0.59
CA CYS A 214 9.30 -15.01 0.47
C CYS A 214 8.13 -14.47 -0.36
N ALA A 215 7.95 -13.16 -0.45
CA ALA A 215 6.80 -12.52 -1.12
C ALA A 215 6.56 -12.99 -2.58
N PRO A 216 7.58 -13.25 -3.43
CA PRO A 216 7.37 -13.79 -4.78
C PRO A 216 6.69 -15.16 -4.83
N PHE A 217 6.74 -15.93 -3.75
CA PHE A 217 6.14 -17.27 -3.63
C PHE A 217 4.82 -17.27 -2.84
N ALA A 218 4.35 -16.10 -2.41
CA ALA A 218 3.15 -16.01 -1.58
C ALA A 218 1.88 -16.30 -2.38
N VAL A 219 1.03 -17.17 -1.85
CA VAL A 219 -0.35 -17.45 -2.34
C VAL A 219 -1.41 -16.84 -1.43
N ASN A 220 -1.05 -16.55 -0.19
CA ASN A 220 -1.84 -15.80 0.78
C ASN A 220 -0.90 -15.00 1.69
N VAL A 221 -1.39 -13.92 2.27
CA VAL A 221 -0.63 -13.08 3.19
C VAL A 221 -1.45 -12.81 4.44
N GLN A 222 -0.82 -13.03 5.60
CA GLN A 222 -1.32 -12.59 6.90
C GLN A 222 -0.46 -11.43 7.39
N ILE A 223 -1.10 -10.30 7.73
CA ILE A 223 -0.41 -9.12 8.26
C ILE A 223 -0.74 -8.97 9.74
N LYS A 224 0.31 -8.87 10.55
CA LYS A 224 0.24 -8.65 11.99
C LYS A 224 0.62 -7.22 12.35
N THR A 225 0.14 -6.77 13.49
CA THR A 225 0.40 -5.43 14.03
C THR A 225 1.68 -5.36 14.84
N GLU A 226 2.27 -6.51 15.15
CA GLU A 226 3.51 -6.63 15.93
C GLU A 226 4.49 -7.60 15.27
N ILE A 227 5.79 -7.34 15.47
CA ILE A 227 6.90 -8.20 15.09
C ILE A 227 7.80 -8.45 16.30
N GLN A 228 8.58 -9.51 16.26
CA GLN A 228 9.59 -9.82 17.27
C GLN A 228 10.94 -10.12 16.60
N MET A 229 11.94 -9.32 16.93
CA MET A 229 13.31 -9.54 16.44
C MET A 229 13.94 -10.73 17.16
N ARG A 230 14.93 -11.38 16.52
CA ARG A 230 15.71 -12.46 17.13
C ARG A 230 16.28 -12.01 18.47
N GLY A 231 16.10 -12.81 19.51
CA GLY A 231 16.59 -12.54 20.85
C GLY A 231 15.85 -11.44 21.63
N ALA A 232 14.90 -10.74 21.02
CA ALA A 232 14.07 -9.78 21.74
C ALA A 232 13.10 -10.52 22.67
N LYS A 233 12.90 -9.98 23.88
CA LYS A 233 11.94 -10.53 24.85
C LYS A 233 10.51 -10.13 24.55
N GLU A 234 10.33 -8.96 23.93
CA GLU A 234 9.03 -8.36 23.68
C GLU A 234 8.82 -8.13 22.19
N LYS A 235 7.57 -8.15 21.78
CA LYS A 235 7.15 -7.71 20.45
C LYS A 235 7.18 -6.18 20.37
N THR A 236 7.38 -5.66 19.18
CA THR A 236 7.32 -4.23 18.87
C THR A 236 6.29 -3.97 17.78
N PRO A 237 5.71 -2.75 17.71
CA PRO A 237 4.77 -2.41 16.64
C PRO A 237 5.39 -2.65 15.25
N ALA A 238 4.63 -3.28 14.38
CA ALA A 238 5.03 -3.53 13.00
C ALA A 238 4.80 -2.30 12.11
N ASP A 239 5.73 -2.05 11.21
CA ASP A 239 5.53 -1.12 10.11
C ASP A 239 4.72 -1.82 8.99
N MET A 240 3.40 -1.73 9.08
CA MET A 240 2.48 -2.33 8.10
C MET A 240 2.64 -1.73 6.71
N GLU A 241 2.98 -0.45 6.59
CA GLU A 241 3.22 0.20 5.31
C GLU A 241 4.44 -0.42 4.62
N LYS A 242 5.50 -0.69 5.35
CA LYS A 242 6.70 -1.37 4.83
C LYS A 242 6.38 -2.77 4.31
N PHE A 243 5.57 -3.57 5.02
CA PHE A 243 5.12 -4.88 4.53
C PHE A 243 4.27 -4.75 3.26
N VAL A 244 3.32 -3.82 3.23
CA VAL A 244 2.49 -3.58 2.03
C VAL A 244 3.34 -3.13 0.84
N ASN A 245 4.35 -2.29 1.05
CA ASN A 245 5.27 -1.86 -0.01
C ASN A 245 6.12 -3.02 -0.55
N ILE A 246 6.55 -3.97 0.30
CA ILE A 246 7.22 -5.21 -0.12
C ILE A 246 6.29 -6.04 -1.03
N LEU A 247 5.02 -6.22 -0.64
CA LEU A 247 4.05 -6.94 -1.45
C LEU A 247 3.79 -6.28 -2.80
N LYS A 248 3.72 -4.94 -2.83
CA LYS A 248 3.59 -4.16 -4.06
C LYS A 248 4.82 -4.36 -4.96
N ALA A 249 6.02 -4.28 -4.40
CA ALA A 249 7.27 -4.51 -5.15
C ALA A 249 7.38 -5.93 -5.71
N ALA A 250 6.82 -6.93 -5.02
CA ALA A 250 6.72 -8.32 -5.49
C ALA A 250 5.55 -8.54 -6.48
N ASN A 251 4.80 -7.50 -6.86
CA ASN A 251 3.58 -7.58 -7.67
C ASN A 251 2.55 -8.57 -7.10
N TYR A 252 2.46 -8.71 -5.78
CA TYR A 252 1.52 -9.64 -5.16
C TYR A 252 0.08 -9.31 -5.56
N GLN A 253 -0.69 -10.35 -5.90
CA GLN A 253 -2.11 -10.27 -6.23
C GLN A 253 -2.87 -11.24 -5.33
N GLY A 254 -3.65 -10.71 -4.40
CA GLY A 254 -4.38 -11.54 -3.45
C GLY A 254 -4.87 -10.78 -2.23
N PHE A 255 -5.26 -11.53 -1.22
CA PHE A 255 -5.69 -10.95 0.06
C PHE A 255 -4.48 -10.62 0.93
N VAL A 256 -4.54 -9.49 1.59
CA VAL A 256 -3.70 -9.09 2.72
C VAL A 256 -4.60 -9.14 3.94
N THR A 257 -4.51 -10.25 4.64
CA THR A 257 -5.45 -10.63 5.69
C THR A 257 -4.92 -10.17 7.05
N LEU A 258 -5.63 -9.27 7.71
CA LEU A 258 -5.29 -8.88 9.09
C LEU A 258 -5.45 -10.09 10.02
N GLU A 259 -4.39 -10.47 10.71
CA GLU A 259 -4.40 -11.41 11.82
C GLU A 259 -3.97 -10.71 13.12
N PHE A 260 -4.96 -10.26 13.88
CA PHE A 260 -4.75 -9.47 15.09
C PHE A 260 -4.50 -10.37 16.30
N GLU A 261 -3.35 -10.19 16.95
CA GLU A 261 -2.93 -11.05 18.07
C GLU A 261 -2.61 -10.29 19.38
N GLU A 262 -2.68 -8.95 19.36
CA GLU A 262 -2.39 -8.15 20.55
C GLU A 262 -3.38 -8.45 21.69
N LYS A 263 -2.93 -8.17 22.93
CA LYS A 263 -3.75 -8.30 24.14
C LYS A 263 -4.70 -7.12 24.35
N LEU A 264 -5.26 -6.59 23.27
CA LEU A 264 -6.26 -5.53 23.28
C LEU A 264 -7.64 -6.12 22.94
N ASN A 265 -8.70 -5.39 23.29
CA ASN A 265 -10.04 -5.78 22.88
C ASN A 265 -10.17 -5.75 21.35
N PRO A 266 -10.31 -6.89 20.66
CA PRO A 266 -10.32 -6.94 19.19
C PRO A 266 -11.54 -6.23 18.59
N TRP A 267 -12.66 -6.10 19.31
CA TRP A 267 -13.83 -5.38 18.84
C TRP A 267 -13.58 -3.88 18.61
N GLN A 268 -12.60 -3.32 19.29
CA GLN A 268 -12.16 -1.92 19.12
C GLN A 268 -10.92 -1.83 18.24
N ALA A 269 -9.94 -2.70 18.47
CA ALA A 269 -8.66 -2.64 17.81
C ALA A 269 -8.71 -3.07 16.33
N VAL A 270 -9.47 -4.12 15.99
CA VAL A 270 -9.56 -4.65 14.61
C VAL A 270 -10.17 -3.62 13.67
N PRO A 271 -11.35 -3.01 13.92
CA PRO A 271 -11.88 -1.97 13.02
C PRO A 271 -10.94 -0.79 12.84
N ALA A 272 -10.27 -0.34 13.91
CA ALA A 272 -9.29 0.74 13.86
C ALA A 272 -8.05 0.37 13.01
N THR A 273 -7.59 -0.87 13.09
CA THR A 273 -6.46 -1.37 12.31
C THR A 273 -6.84 -1.55 10.83
N LEU A 274 -8.03 -2.08 10.55
CA LEU A 274 -8.56 -2.17 9.17
C LEU A 274 -8.67 -0.79 8.51
N ALA A 275 -9.10 0.23 9.25
CA ALA A 275 -9.18 1.60 8.76
C ALA A 275 -7.79 2.17 8.38
N LYS A 276 -6.72 1.79 9.11
CA LYS A 276 -5.33 2.15 8.78
C LYS A 276 -4.78 1.36 7.59
N LEU A 277 -5.10 0.07 7.51
CA LEU A 277 -4.58 -0.82 6.47
C LEU A 277 -5.23 -0.55 5.09
N ARG A 278 -6.52 -0.25 5.05
CA ARG A 278 -7.28 -0.02 3.81
C ARG A 278 -6.63 0.98 2.85
N PRO A 279 -6.26 2.22 3.24
CA PRO A 279 -5.62 3.17 2.34
C PRO A 279 -4.25 2.68 1.86
N LEU A 280 -3.51 1.89 2.65
CA LEU A 280 -2.25 1.31 2.22
C LEU A 280 -2.44 0.31 1.07
N LEU A 281 -3.53 -0.46 1.08
CA LEU A 281 -3.85 -1.45 0.05
C LEU A 281 -4.49 -0.83 -1.20
N ALA A 282 -5.26 0.24 -1.04
CA ALA A 282 -6.01 0.90 -2.13
C ALA A 282 -5.11 1.56 -3.19
N GLY A 283 -3.82 1.73 -2.92
CA GLY A 283 -2.85 2.13 -3.94
C GLY A 283 -2.61 0.98 -4.90
N GLY A 284 -3.31 0.92 -6.04
CA GLY A 284 -2.91 0.09 -7.18
C GLY A 284 -1.48 0.44 -7.56
N ALA A 285 -0.68 -0.61 -7.87
CA ALA A 285 0.75 -0.57 -8.12
C ALA A 285 1.47 0.46 -7.23
N ALA A 286 2.33 0.01 -6.31
CA ALA A 286 3.48 0.84 -6.08
C ALA A 286 4.10 0.99 -7.47
N SER A 287 3.85 2.11 -8.15
CA SER A 287 4.91 2.66 -9.00
C SER A 287 6.14 2.47 -8.11
N ALA A 288 7.18 1.84 -8.61
CA ALA A 288 8.51 1.84 -8.03
C ALA A 288 8.61 3.17 -7.33
N LYS A 289 8.84 3.25 -5.98
CA LYS A 289 8.82 4.51 -5.25
C LYS A 289 9.17 5.57 -6.26
N GLU A 290 8.17 6.31 -6.76
CA GLU A 290 8.46 7.41 -7.65
C GLU A 290 9.17 8.35 -6.72
N GLU A 291 10.49 8.20 -6.75
CA GLU A 291 11.38 8.84 -5.81
C GLU A 291 11.24 10.31 -6.11
N TRP A 292 10.61 11.02 -5.19
CA TRP A 292 10.53 12.44 -5.30
C TRP A 292 11.95 12.99 -5.39
N ILE A 293 12.30 13.44 -6.57
CA ILE A 293 13.62 14.03 -6.83
C ILE A 293 13.58 15.48 -6.33
N PRO A 294 14.42 15.86 -5.37
CA PRO A 294 14.45 17.22 -4.89
C PRO A 294 14.91 18.17 -6.00
N LEU A 295 14.19 19.26 -6.19
CA LEU A 295 14.54 20.39 -7.09
C LEU A 295 15.27 21.50 -6.34
N PHE A 296 15.27 21.48 -5.03
CA PHE A 296 15.90 22.49 -4.17
C PHE A 296 16.44 21.82 -2.91
N ASP A 297 17.68 22.13 -2.56
CA ASP A 297 18.41 21.53 -1.42
C ASP A 297 18.24 22.30 -0.10
N GLY A 298 17.60 23.45 -0.14
CA GLY A 298 17.44 24.34 1.01
C GLY A 298 18.71 25.09 1.43
N LYS A 299 19.82 25.00 0.69
CA LYS A 299 21.12 25.58 1.06
C LYS A 299 21.61 26.60 0.04
N SER A 300 21.36 26.37 -1.24
CA SER A 300 21.79 27.22 -2.33
C SER A 300 20.73 27.25 -3.43
N LEU A 301 20.84 28.16 -4.40
CA LEU A 301 19.99 28.17 -5.59
C LEU A 301 20.21 26.92 -6.45
N GLY A 302 21.37 26.26 -6.34
CA GLY A 302 21.68 25.06 -7.10
C GLY A 302 21.56 25.29 -8.61
N ASN A 303 20.63 24.58 -9.26
CA ASN A 303 20.36 24.72 -10.72
C ASN A 303 19.37 25.85 -11.05
N TRP A 304 18.79 26.53 -10.04
CA TRP A 304 17.92 27.67 -10.26
C TRP A 304 18.73 28.92 -10.58
N LYS A 305 18.29 29.68 -11.56
CA LYS A 305 18.84 30.99 -11.92
C LYS A 305 17.80 32.07 -11.67
N GLU A 306 18.23 33.22 -11.24
CA GLU A 306 17.35 34.39 -11.18
C GLU A 306 16.85 34.70 -12.57
N THR A 307 15.53 34.80 -12.74
CA THR A 307 14.91 35.22 -14.01
C THR A 307 15.16 36.70 -14.21
N ASP A 308 15.60 37.10 -15.41
CA ASP A 308 16.03 38.48 -15.71
C ASP A 308 14.83 39.41 -15.99
N PHE A 309 13.89 39.47 -15.06
CA PHE A 309 12.77 40.41 -15.10
C PHE A 309 13.23 41.84 -14.87
N ALA A 310 12.59 42.80 -15.57
CA ALA A 310 12.88 44.21 -15.37
C ALA A 310 12.53 44.66 -13.94
N GLY A 311 13.50 45.24 -13.23
CA GLY A 311 13.30 45.73 -11.87
C GLY A 311 13.11 44.63 -10.83
N LYS A 312 13.55 43.40 -11.10
CA LYS A 312 13.55 42.29 -10.12
C LYS A 312 14.34 42.66 -8.87
N ALA A 313 13.97 42.05 -7.72
CA ALA A 313 14.77 42.07 -6.50
C ALA A 313 15.74 40.85 -6.47
N ASP A 314 16.82 40.96 -5.69
CA ASP A 314 17.78 39.87 -5.51
C ASP A 314 17.14 38.70 -4.77
N VAL A 315 17.18 37.52 -5.40
CA VAL A 315 16.66 36.27 -4.81
C VAL A 315 17.62 35.74 -3.76
N SER A 316 17.11 35.14 -2.72
CA SER A 316 17.93 34.58 -1.62
C SER A 316 17.47 33.20 -1.17
N VAL A 317 18.40 32.47 -0.55
CA VAL A 317 18.10 31.25 0.21
C VAL A 317 18.32 31.56 1.68
N LYS A 318 17.24 31.47 2.45
CA LYS A 318 17.26 31.77 3.89
C LYS A 318 16.38 30.78 4.64
N ASP A 319 16.87 30.25 5.76
CA ASP A 319 16.13 29.31 6.64
C ASP A 319 15.57 28.09 5.85
N SER A 320 16.37 27.55 4.93
CA SER A 320 16.00 26.48 3.99
C SER A 320 14.83 26.83 3.05
N GLN A 321 14.61 28.11 2.79
CA GLN A 321 13.57 28.63 1.92
C GLN A 321 14.20 29.39 0.75
N LEU A 322 13.64 29.20 -0.43
CA LEU A 322 13.88 30.04 -1.61
C LEU A 322 12.98 31.27 -1.47
N VAL A 323 13.55 32.44 -1.30
CA VAL A 323 12.81 33.69 -1.11
C VAL A 323 12.92 34.56 -2.33
N LEU A 324 11.76 34.95 -2.88
CA LEU A 324 11.61 35.91 -3.97
C LEU A 324 11.08 37.23 -3.38
N PRO A 325 11.93 38.22 -3.10
CA PRO A 325 11.48 39.46 -2.53
C PRO A 325 10.64 40.29 -3.54
N GLN A 326 9.83 41.19 -3.03
CA GLN A 326 9.08 42.15 -3.84
C GLN A 326 10.05 43.01 -4.63
N GLY A 327 9.94 42.96 -5.96
CA GLY A 327 10.62 43.85 -6.92
C GLY A 327 9.73 44.98 -7.42
N GLY A 328 10.06 45.55 -8.58
CA GLY A 328 9.22 46.51 -9.26
C GLY A 328 7.88 45.90 -9.70
N ASP A 329 7.94 44.93 -10.58
CA ASP A 329 6.78 44.11 -10.97
C ASP A 329 7.05 42.62 -10.64
N LEU A 330 7.87 41.96 -11.44
CA LEU A 330 8.15 40.51 -11.27
C LEU A 330 9.51 40.28 -10.58
N THR A 331 9.56 39.29 -9.70
CA THR A 331 10.80 38.64 -9.22
C THR A 331 10.62 37.15 -9.37
N GLY A 332 11.67 36.43 -9.84
CA GLY A 332 11.53 35.01 -10.07
C GLY A 332 12.84 34.24 -10.24
N VAL A 333 12.70 32.94 -10.34
CA VAL A 333 13.75 32.00 -10.69
C VAL A 333 13.27 30.99 -11.72
N ASN A 334 14.15 30.50 -12.55
CA ASN A 334 13.85 29.43 -13.50
C ASN A 334 15.01 28.44 -13.65
N LEU A 335 14.67 27.22 -14.08
CA LEU A 335 15.63 26.21 -14.53
C LEU A 335 15.93 26.41 -16.01
N GLU A 336 17.15 26.09 -16.44
CA GLU A 336 17.51 26.09 -17.87
C GLU A 336 16.80 24.96 -18.63
N LYS A 337 16.45 23.88 -17.94
CA LYS A 337 15.75 22.72 -18.50
C LYS A 337 14.66 22.25 -17.54
N ALA A 338 13.47 22.01 -18.06
CA ALA A 338 12.41 21.37 -17.28
C ALA A 338 12.78 19.93 -16.91
N PRO A 339 12.42 19.45 -15.71
CA PRO A 339 12.69 18.06 -15.31
C PRO A 339 11.95 17.03 -16.17
N ALA A 340 10.78 17.38 -16.68
CA ALA A 340 9.98 16.60 -17.63
C ALA A 340 9.04 17.52 -18.41
N GLU A 341 8.52 17.05 -19.55
CA GLU A 341 7.60 17.82 -20.40
C GLU A 341 6.14 17.33 -20.27
N ILE A 342 5.95 16.07 -19.92
CA ILE A 342 4.64 15.40 -19.79
C ILE A 342 4.74 14.21 -18.82
N ASP A 343 3.62 13.73 -18.29
CA ASP A 343 3.50 12.59 -17.38
C ASP A 343 4.41 12.76 -16.15
N TYR A 344 4.20 13.86 -15.41
CA TYR A 344 4.95 14.17 -14.18
C TYR A 344 4.09 14.86 -13.12
N GLU A 345 4.61 14.88 -11.91
CA GLU A 345 4.05 15.62 -10.78
C GLU A 345 5.11 16.47 -10.10
N VAL A 346 4.72 17.67 -9.70
CA VAL A 346 5.54 18.59 -8.89
C VAL A 346 4.84 18.86 -7.58
N ALA A 347 5.59 18.89 -6.49
CA ALA A 347 5.09 19.28 -5.18
C ALA A 347 6.03 20.31 -4.54
N PHE A 348 5.45 21.29 -3.88
CA PHE A 348 6.17 22.32 -3.13
C PHE A 348 5.26 22.97 -2.10
N ASP A 349 5.87 23.60 -1.10
CA ASP A 349 5.17 24.48 -0.18
C ASP A 349 5.47 25.93 -0.56
N ALA A 350 4.46 26.80 -0.58
CA ALA A 350 4.56 28.20 -0.87
C ALA A 350 3.92 29.07 0.22
N MET A 351 4.47 30.26 0.43
CA MET A 351 3.95 31.22 1.41
C MET A 351 4.03 32.62 0.83
N ARG A 352 2.94 33.38 0.97
CA ARG A 352 2.98 34.83 0.78
C ARG A 352 3.53 35.48 2.04
N VAL A 353 4.73 36.01 1.98
CA VAL A 353 5.41 36.64 3.13
C VAL A 353 4.91 38.06 3.32
N LEU A 354 4.84 38.84 2.23
CA LEU A 354 4.43 40.25 2.21
C LEU A 354 3.79 40.56 0.85
N GLY A 355 2.82 41.47 0.82
CA GLY A 355 2.11 41.90 -0.40
C GLY A 355 0.68 41.37 -0.44
N ASP A 356 0.01 41.65 -1.55
CA ASP A 356 -1.42 41.41 -1.76
C ASP A 356 -1.76 40.88 -3.17
N ASP A 357 -0.73 40.49 -3.96
CA ASP A 357 -0.94 39.88 -5.28
C ASP A 357 -0.34 38.47 -5.33
N PHE A 358 -0.15 37.91 -6.54
CA PHE A 358 0.23 36.50 -6.61
C PHE A 358 1.62 36.25 -6.03
N PHE A 359 1.63 35.23 -5.17
CA PHE A 359 2.84 34.68 -4.59
C PHE A 359 3.23 33.33 -5.20
N ILE A 360 2.40 32.80 -6.10
CA ILE A 360 2.69 31.63 -6.95
C ILE A 360 2.38 32.02 -8.40
N GLY A 361 3.40 32.22 -9.19
CA GLY A 361 3.35 32.23 -10.63
C GLY A 361 4.27 31.09 -11.12
N PHE A 362 3.74 29.86 -11.11
CA PHE A 362 4.52 28.68 -11.47
C PHE A 362 4.36 28.35 -12.94
N THR A 363 5.42 28.53 -13.72
CA THR A 363 5.49 28.22 -15.14
C THR A 363 6.05 26.82 -15.34
N PHE A 364 5.38 26.00 -16.17
CA PHE A 364 5.76 24.62 -16.43
C PHE A 364 5.27 24.13 -17.79
N PRO A 365 5.90 23.08 -18.38
CA PRO A 365 5.49 22.53 -19.67
C PRO A 365 4.30 21.57 -19.56
N ILE A 366 3.51 21.50 -20.63
CA ILE A 366 2.53 20.45 -20.94
C ILE A 366 2.80 20.03 -22.39
N GLY A 367 3.62 19.00 -22.59
CA GLY A 367 4.16 18.63 -23.88
C GLY A 367 5.03 19.76 -24.45
N ASP A 368 4.73 20.22 -25.65
CA ASP A 368 5.43 21.33 -26.36
C ASP A 368 4.96 22.73 -25.94
N LYS A 369 3.92 22.81 -25.08
CA LYS A 369 3.35 24.09 -24.62
C LYS A 369 3.80 24.39 -23.19
N HIS A 370 3.67 25.65 -22.79
CA HIS A 370 3.92 26.11 -21.43
C HIS A 370 2.71 26.88 -20.93
N VAL A 371 2.43 26.77 -19.65
CA VAL A 371 1.38 27.50 -18.94
C VAL A 371 1.92 28.04 -17.62
N THR A 372 1.25 29.04 -17.05
CA THR A 372 1.55 29.55 -15.71
C THR A 372 0.36 29.30 -14.79
N PHE A 373 0.56 28.56 -13.72
CA PHE A 373 -0.37 28.49 -12.60
C PHE A 373 -0.20 29.70 -11.70
N VAL A 374 -1.27 30.44 -11.49
CA VAL A 374 -1.30 31.63 -10.63
C VAL A 374 -2.10 31.33 -9.37
N ALA A 375 -1.59 31.73 -8.19
CA ALA A 375 -2.35 31.74 -6.95
C ALA A 375 -2.18 33.06 -6.21
N GLY A 376 -3.30 33.66 -5.86
CA GLY A 376 -3.38 34.97 -5.20
C GLY A 376 -3.20 36.16 -6.13
N GLY A 377 -3.52 36.03 -7.42
CA GLY A 377 -3.42 37.13 -8.39
C GLY A 377 -4.61 38.08 -8.36
N TRP A 378 -4.49 39.12 -9.19
CA TRP A 378 -5.52 40.17 -9.39
C TRP A 378 -6.04 40.76 -8.06
N GLY A 379 -5.13 41.20 -7.21
CA GLY A 379 -5.46 41.76 -5.91
C GLY A 379 -5.67 40.69 -4.82
N GLY A 380 -5.07 39.51 -4.97
CA GLY A 380 -4.83 38.56 -3.88
C GLY A 380 -5.70 37.33 -3.83
N THR A 381 -6.71 37.16 -4.71
CA THR A 381 -7.68 36.05 -4.57
C THR A 381 -7.77 35.12 -5.77
N VAL A 382 -7.43 35.56 -6.98
CA VAL A 382 -7.57 34.75 -8.19
C VAL A 382 -6.55 33.61 -8.21
N THR A 383 -7.05 32.41 -8.49
CA THR A 383 -6.26 31.18 -8.66
C THR A 383 -6.71 30.46 -9.93
N GLY A 384 -5.77 30.07 -10.80
CA GLY A 384 -6.09 29.40 -12.06
C GLY A 384 -4.91 29.33 -13.03
N ILE A 385 -5.15 28.89 -14.24
CA ILE A 385 -4.16 28.76 -15.32
C ILE A 385 -4.22 29.96 -16.26
N SER A 386 -3.08 30.55 -16.52
CA SER A 386 -2.92 31.63 -17.50
C SER A 386 -2.00 31.15 -18.64
N CYS A 387 -2.50 30.87 -19.92
CA CYS A 387 -3.88 31.05 -20.38
C CYS A 387 -4.52 29.74 -20.83
N VAL A 388 -5.87 29.69 -20.80
CA VAL A 388 -6.68 28.65 -21.44
C VAL A 388 -7.63 29.32 -22.41
N GLY A 389 -7.70 28.81 -23.66
CA GLY A 389 -8.51 29.44 -24.72
C GLY A 389 -8.08 30.86 -25.10
N GLY A 390 -6.87 31.29 -24.73
CA GLY A 390 -6.37 32.66 -24.90
C GLY A 390 -6.78 33.61 -23.77
N GLU A 391 -7.58 33.12 -22.77
CA GLU A 391 -8.07 33.88 -21.62
C GLU A 391 -7.17 33.73 -20.41
N ASN A 392 -7.03 34.79 -19.60
CA ASN A 392 -6.21 34.78 -18.38
C ASN A 392 -6.85 33.94 -17.25
N ALA A 393 -6.07 33.71 -16.17
CA ALA A 393 -6.53 33.00 -14.99
C ALA A 393 -7.77 33.61 -14.31
N SER A 394 -8.07 34.89 -14.55
CA SER A 394 -9.26 35.59 -14.03
C SER A 394 -10.52 35.42 -14.87
N GLU A 395 -10.45 34.80 -16.06
CA GLU A 395 -11.52 34.87 -17.06
C GLU A 395 -11.85 33.51 -17.70
N ASN A 396 -11.05 32.47 -17.45
CA ASN A 396 -11.26 31.16 -18.06
C ASN A 396 -11.87 30.12 -17.14
N GLU A 397 -12.14 28.93 -17.64
CA GLU A 397 -12.81 27.84 -16.93
C GLU A 397 -12.08 27.34 -15.67
N THR A 398 -10.79 27.70 -15.49
CA THR A 398 -10.00 27.28 -14.31
C THR A 398 -10.05 28.34 -13.20
N THR A 399 -10.74 29.48 -13.40
CA THR A 399 -10.81 30.55 -12.43
C THR A 399 -11.43 30.10 -11.12
N GLN A 400 -10.68 30.27 -10.03
CA GLN A 400 -11.14 30.07 -8.65
C GLN A 400 -10.81 31.31 -7.82
N PHE A 401 -11.57 31.53 -6.76
CA PHE A 401 -11.32 32.61 -5.81
C PHE A 401 -11.01 32.03 -4.45
N LYS A 402 -9.80 32.27 -3.95
CA LYS A 402 -9.35 31.78 -2.64
C LYS A 402 -8.61 32.89 -1.89
N ASN A 403 -8.96 33.09 -0.64
CA ASN A 403 -8.25 34.02 0.25
C ASN A 403 -6.97 33.37 0.78
N TYR A 404 -5.85 34.06 0.62
CA TYR A 404 -4.55 33.65 1.13
C TYR A 404 -4.10 34.58 2.26
N LYS A 405 -3.59 33.97 3.35
CA LYS A 405 -3.06 34.74 4.49
C LYS A 405 -1.54 34.89 4.36
N ASN A 406 -1.02 36.10 4.64
CA ASN A 406 0.42 36.28 4.74
C ASN A 406 1.00 35.50 5.93
N GLY A 407 2.17 34.91 5.75
CA GLY A 407 2.83 34.11 6.78
C GLY A 407 2.30 32.66 6.91
N GLN A 408 1.31 32.26 6.09
CA GLN A 408 0.79 30.89 6.08
C GLN A 408 1.42 30.08 4.93
N TRP A 409 1.87 28.85 5.23
CA TRP A 409 2.32 27.87 4.25
C TRP A 409 1.14 27.16 3.60
N TYR A 410 1.22 26.95 2.30
CA TYR A 410 0.25 26.23 1.47
C TYR A 410 0.95 25.12 0.72
N ALA A 411 0.50 23.87 0.89
CA ALA A 411 1.04 22.70 0.20
C ALA A 411 0.42 22.59 -1.21
N VAL A 412 1.25 22.70 -2.24
CA VAL A 412 0.82 22.69 -3.65
C VAL A 412 1.26 21.40 -4.33
N ARG A 413 0.37 20.81 -5.12
CA ARG A 413 0.67 19.71 -6.03
C ARG A 413 0.16 20.02 -7.43
N VAL A 414 0.99 19.80 -8.43
CA VAL A 414 0.70 19.98 -9.86
C VAL A 414 0.95 18.65 -10.56
N LYS A 415 -0.09 18.05 -11.08
CA LYS A 415 -0.03 16.80 -11.84
C LYS A 415 -0.36 17.04 -13.29
N VAL A 416 0.55 16.66 -14.17
CA VAL A 416 0.48 16.85 -15.63
C VAL A 416 0.49 15.49 -16.30
N THR A 417 -0.58 15.17 -17.02
CA THR A 417 -0.67 14.00 -17.91
C THR A 417 -0.98 14.44 -19.33
N LYS A 418 -1.00 13.50 -20.27
CA LYS A 418 -1.40 13.79 -21.67
C LYS A 418 -2.85 14.24 -21.77
N GLU A 419 -3.70 13.72 -20.90
CA GLU A 419 -5.14 13.95 -20.93
C GLU A 419 -5.56 15.11 -20.03
N LYS A 420 -4.79 15.42 -18.96
CA LYS A 420 -5.31 16.23 -17.88
C LYS A 420 -4.26 17.00 -17.08
N LEU A 421 -4.63 18.21 -16.66
CA LEU A 421 -3.94 19.01 -15.66
C LEU A 421 -4.75 19.06 -14.37
N GLU A 422 -4.18 18.59 -13.25
CA GLU A 422 -4.79 18.69 -11.93
C GLU A 422 -3.88 19.46 -10.99
N ILE A 423 -4.43 20.46 -10.28
CA ILE A 423 -3.68 21.21 -9.25
C ILE A 423 -4.47 21.26 -7.97
N THR A 424 -3.80 20.99 -6.85
CA THR A 424 -4.38 21.10 -5.51
C THR A 424 -3.55 22.04 -4.63
N ILE A 425 -4.23 22.76 -3.73
CA ILE A 425 -3.65 23.52 -2.62
C ILE A 425 -4.26 23.00 -1.32
N ASP A 426 -3.45 22.51 -0.38
CA ASP A 426 -3.88 21.88 0.88
C ASP A 426 -4.94 20.78 0.67
N ASN A 427 -4.74 19.96 -0.38
CA ASN A 427 -5.64 18.91 -0.88
C ASN A 427 -6.98 19.42 -1.44
N GLU A 428 -7.25 20.72 -1.45
CA GLU A 428 -8.39 21.33 -2.14
C GLU A 428 -8.08 21.45 -3.64
N LYS A 429 -8.98 21.01 -4.49
CA LYS A 429 -8.78 21.00 -5.94
C LYS A 429 -9.01 22.41 -6.51
N MET A 430 -7.92 23.03 -7.01
CA MET A 430 -7.95 24.37 -7.63
C MET A 430 -8.10 24.31 -9.13
N VAL A 431 -7.46 23.32 -9.80
CA VAL A 431 -7.55 23.13 -11.24
C VAL A 431 -7.88 21.68 -11.53
N ASN A 432 -8.78 21.45 -12.49
CA ASN A 432 -9.16 20.14 -12.99
C ASN A 432 -9.53 20.31 -14.46
N LEU A 433 -8.51 20.39 -15.31
CA LEU A 433 -8.65 20.74 -16.73
C LEU A 433 -8.37 19.52 -17.61
N GLU A 434 -9.37 19.08 -18.37
CA GLU A 434 -9.17 18.13 -19.47
C GLU A 434 -8.49 18.86 -20.63
N LEU A 435 -7.43 18.27 -21.18
CA LEU A 435 -6.58 18.92 -22.18
C LEU A 435 -7.02 18.67 -23.62
N GLU A 436 -7.83 17.65 -23.86
CA GLU A 436 -8.32 17.33 -25.21
C GLU A 436 -9.12 18.49 -25.79
N GLY A 437 -8.71 18.94 -26.99
CA GLY A 437 -9.37 20.04 -27.70
C GLY A 437 -9.15 21.44 -27.10
N LYS A 438 -8.31 21.57 -26.06
CA LYS A 438 -8.02 22.87 -25.42
C LYS A 438 -6.81 23.56 -26.04
N THR A 439 -6.95 24.87 -26.26
CA THR A 439 -5.81 25.74 -26.56
C THR A 439 -5.23 26.22 -25.23
N ILE A 440 -4.00 25.84 -24.93
CA ILE A 440 -3.26 26.28 -23.75
C ILE A 440 -2.01 27.05 -24.14
N GLY A 441 -1.59 27.99 -23.31
CA GLY A 441 -0.41 28.82 -23.55
C GLY A 441 -0.09 29.72 -22.38
N MET A 442 0.84 30.63 -22.57
CA MET A 442 1.20 31.65 -21.58
C MET A 442 0.60 33.00 -21.95
N ARG A 443 0.38 33.83 -20.95
CA ARG A 443 0.10 35.24 -21.14
C ARG A 443 1.32 35.91 -21.79
N ALA A 444 1.10 36.67 -22.87
CA ALA A 444 2.16 37.44 -23.52
C ALA A 444 2.75 38.47 -22.55
N GLY A 445 4.07 38.63 -22.58
CA GLY A 445 4.81 39.59 -21.77
C GLY A 445 5.97 38.96 -21.00
N GLU A 446 6.50 39.71 -20.03
CA GLU A 446 7.71 39.30 -19.27
C GLU A 446 7.65 37.94 -18.63
N ILE A 447 6.45 37.48 -18.20
CA ILE A 447 6.31 36.17 -17.59
C ILE A 447 6.81 35.02 -18.50
N GLU A 448 6.88 35.23 -19.80
CA GLU A 448 7.38 34.23 -20.74
C GLU A 448 8.84 33.85 -20.52
N ILE A 449 9.65 34.76 -19.95
CA ILE A 449 11.07 34.45 -19.70
C ILE A 449 11.26 33.51 -18.49
N SER A 450 10.21 33.16 -17.73
CA SER A 450 10.24 32.11 -16.70
C SER A 450 10.23 30.69 -17.29
N LYS A 451 10.12 30.52 -18.61
CA LYS A 451 10.27 29.23 -19.27
C LYS A 451 11.70 28.67 -19.12
N PRO A 452 11.86 27.33 -19.22
CA PRO A 452 10.80 26.31 -19.39
C PRO A 452 10.14 25.89 -18.07
N PHE A 453 10.70 26.25 -16.89
CA PHE A 453 10.21 25.82 -15.59
C PHE A 453 10.64 26.83 -14.54
N GLY A 454 9.72 27.60 -13.97
CA GLY A 454 10.09 28.72 -13.13
C GLY A 454 9.01 29.15 -12.14
N PHE A 455 9.44 29.86 -11.10
CA PHE A 455 8.58 30.52 -10.13
C PHE A 455 8.71 32.03 -10.24
N ALA A 456 7.63 32.74 -10.14
CA ALA A 456 7.57 34.19 -10.10
C ALA A 456 6.56 34.70 -9.09
N THR A 457 6.78 35.92 -8.60
CA THR A 457 5.83 36.69 -7.77
C THR A 457 5.59 38.05 -8.42
N TRP A 458 4.41 38.63 -8.16
CA TRP A 458 4.07 39.96 -8.67
C TRP A 458 3.89 40.93 -7.49
N ARG A 459 4.76 41.95 -7.41
CA ARG A 459 4.74 42.98 -6.34
C ARG A 459 4.54 42.39 -4.92
N THR A 460 5.05 41.19 -4.72
CA THR A 460 4.78 40.36 -3.55
C THR A 460 6.04 39.61 -3.18
N THR A 461 6.34 39.49 -1.89
CA THR A 461 7.40 38.60 -1.40
C THR A 461 6.83 37.21 -1.21
N GLY A 462 7.34 36.23 -1.97
CA GLY A 462 7.03 34.82 -1.85
C GLY A 462 8.17 34.01 -1.26
N ALA A 463 7.86 32.93 -0.57
CA ALA A 463 8.83 31.95 -0.08
C ALA A 463 8.39 30.53 -0.47
N TYR A 464 9.38 29.69 -0.81
CA TYR A 464 9.15 28.32 -1.25
C TYR A 464 10.09 27.36 -0.57
N LYS A 465 9.61 26.11 -0.29
CA LYS A 465 10.43 25.03 0.26
C LYS A 465 9.88 23.67 -0.20
N ASN A 466 10.62 22.59 0.08
CA ASN A 466 10.22 21.21 -0.24
C ASN A 466 9.92 20.99 -1.73
N LEU A 467 10.59 21.77 -2.62
CA LEU A 467 10.42 21.65 -4.06
C LEU A 467 10.95 20.30 -4.53
N ARG A 468 10.09 19.52 -5.15
CA ARG A 468 10.41 18.18 -5.63
C ARG A 468 9.50 17.79 -6.79
N TRP A 469 9.97 16.89 -7.61
CA TRP A 469 9.20 16.35 -8.73
C TRP A 469 9.34 14.84 -8.82
N ARG A 470 8.45 14.21 -9.57
CA ARG A 470 8.53 12.82 -9.93
C ARG A 470 7.94 12.59 -11.32
N LYS A 471 8.36 11.53 -11.99
CA LYS A 471 7.72 11.02 -13.20
C LYS A 471 6.45 10.25 -12.82
N LEU A 472 5.40 10.27 -13.64
CA LEU A 472 4.17 9.48 -13.47
C LEU A 472 4.22 8.21 -14.29
#